data_1f65ef0f85987dc0c68fd82cdf897f6d
#
_entry.id   1f65ef0f85987dc0c68fd82cdf897f6d
#
_cell.length_a   1.000
_cell.length_b   1.000
_cell.length_c   1.000
_cell.angle_alpha   90.00
_cell.angle_beta   90.00
_cell.angle_gamma   90.00
#
_symmetry.space_group_name_H-M   'P 1'
#
loop_
_entity.id
_entity.type
_entity.pdbx_description
1 polymer ?
#
loop_
_entity_poly.entity_id
_entity_poly.type
_entity_poly.pdbx_seq_one_letter_code
_entity_poly.pdbx_strand_id
1 'polypeptide(L)'
;MLLVAARIMVLQLRRDAAALTLTFALPPLVFLILAAIFSGATGTELRLHIGLRDLSDADAGRRLAQALQADPSLRITAISQGGEEHVEELVRRSLVDVGLVIRGSPEFQASDGSAPLLLIQDPSRELATSLAIGQIQRVLNEQLPDVALARIIADVERAGRIGPEEKDFLE
;
A
#
# COMPACT_ATOMS: atom_id res chain seq x y z
N MET A 1 48.66 -37.65 -9.34
CA MET A 1 49.02 -36.59 -8.39
C MET A 1 47.84 -35.81 -7.89
N LEU A 2 46.86 -35.44 -8.70
CA LEU A 2 45.67 -34.67 -8.29
C LEU A 2 44.79 -35.38 -7.22
N LEU A 3 44.61 -36.70 -7.36
CA LEU A 3 43.80 -37.50 -6.42
C LEU A 3 44.46 -37.60 -5.01
N VAL A 4 45.79 -37.64 -4.96
CA VAL A 4 46.53 -37.68 -3.68
C VAL A 4 46.46 -36.31 -2.98
N ALA A 5 46.60 -35.22 -3.73
CA ALA A 5 46.45 -33.88 -3.20
C ALA A 5 45.02 -33.60 -2.67
N ALA A 6 43.99 -34.01 -3.41
CA ALA A 6 42.59 -33.92 -2.99
C ALA A 6 42.32 -34.73 -1.70
N ARG A 7 42.88 -35.92 -1.59
CA ARG A 7 42.73 -36.76 -0.38
C ARG A 7 43.40 -36.17 0.85
N ILE A 8 44.57 -35.54 0.68
CA ILE A 8 45.26 -34.84 1.78
C ILE A 8 44.44 -33.61 2.22
N MET A 9 43.88 -32.85 1.26
CA MET A 9 43.05 -31.67 1.56
C MET A 9 41.77 -32.06 2.33
N VAL A 10 41.10 -33.15 1.93
CA VAL A 10 39.91 -33.65 2.63
C VAL A 10 40.26 -34.17 4.02
N LEU A 11 41.41 -34.82 4.20
CA LEU A 11 41.88 -35.27 5.52
C LEU A 11 42.26 -34.11 6.45
N GLN A 12 42.87 -33.04 5.92
CA GLN A 12 43.17 -31.83 6.65
C GLN A 12 41.86 -31.10 7.06
N LEU A 13 40.90 -31.00 6.14
CA LEU A 13 39.60 -30.36 6.40
C LEU A 13 38.82 -31.10 7.50
N ARG A 14 38.85 -32.47 7.49
CA ARG A 14 38.23 -33.27 8.55
C ARG A 14 38.89 -33.11 9.92
N ARG A 15 40.17 -32.75 9.95
CA ARG A 15 40.94 -32.55 11.19
C ARG A 15 40.73 -31.15 11.78
N ASP A 16 40.27 -30.21 10.97
CA ASP A 16 39.93 -28.86 11.39
C ASP A 16 38.40 -28.72 11.56
N ALA A 17 37.93 -29.30 12.68
CA ALA A 17 36.51 -29.24 13.04
C ALA A 17 36.03 -27.81 13.19
N ALA A 18 36.89 -26.86 13.60
CA ALA A 18 36.53 -25.47 13.76
C ALA A 18 36.24 -24.80 12.40
N ALA A 19 37.10 -25.01 11.40
CA ALA A 19 36.89 -24.50 10.05
C ALA A 19 35.62 -25.07 9.41
N LEU A 20 35.37 -26.39 9.58
CA LEU A 20 34.14 -27.03 9.08
C LEU A 20 32.89 -26.45 9.76
N THR A 21 32.92 -26.32 11.07
CA THR A 21 31.78 -25.75 11.82
C THR A 21 31.52 -24.32 11.39
N LEU A 22 32.57 -23.52 11.28
CA LEU A 22 32.42 -22.12 10.86
C LEU A 22 31.85 -21.99 9.44
N THR A 23 32.34 -22.84 8.52
CA THR A 23 31.92 -22.77 7.11
C THR A 23 30.49 -23.25 6.89
N PHE A 24 30.07 -24.29 7.59
CA PHE A 24 28.75 -24.90 7.37
C PHE A 24 27.70 -24.49 8.39
N ALA A 25 28.06 -24.16 9.62
CA ALA A 25 27.10 -23.76 10.63
C ALA A 25 26.85 -22.25 10.68
N LEU A 26 27.85 -21.42 10.35
CA LEU A 26 27.72 -19.97 10.40
C LEU A 26 26.67 -19.44 9.41
N PRO A 27 26.65 -19.82 8.11
CA PRO A 27 25.66 -19.29 7.19
C PRO A 27 24.21 -19.61 7.59
N PRO A 28 23.85 -20.85 7.93
CA PRO A 28 22.47 -21.13 8.38
C PRO A 28 22.16 -20.47 9.73
N LEU A 29 23.12 -20.31 10.63
CA LEU A 29 22.93 -19.60 11.88
C LEU A 29 22.61 -18.13 11.65
N VAL A 30 23.39 -17.45 10.80
CA VAL A 30 23.13 -16.05 10.42
C VAL A 30 21.77 -15.92 9.76
N PHE A 31 21.43 -16.86 8.85
CA PHE A 31 20.13 -16.85 8.20
C PHE A 31 18.99 -17.03 9.20
N LEU A 32 19.14 -17.90 10.19
CA LEU A 32 18.17 -18.16 11.23
C LEU A 32 17.98 -16.93 12.14
N ILE A 33 19.06 -16.24 12.50
CA ILE A 33 19.03 -15.00 13.26
C ILE A 33 18.29 -13.91 12.45
N LEU A 34 18.65 -13.74 11.17
CA LEU A 34 17.97 -12.79 10.29
C LEU A 34 16.49 -13.15 10.14
N ALA A 35 16.18 -14.41 9.90
CA ALA A 35 14.79 -14.88 9.82
C ALA A 35 14.01 -14.60 11.12
N ALA A 36 14.62 -14.80 12.28
CA ALA A 36 14.00 -14.48 13.56
C ALA A 36 13.75 -12.97 13.76
N ILE A 37 14.71 -12.13 13.35
CA ILE A 37 14.57 -10.66 13.41
C ILE A 37 13.47 -10.20 12.46
N PHE A 38 13.44 -10.73 11.24
CA PHE A 38 12.48 -10.32 10.22
C PHE A 38 11.15 -11.07 10.27
N SER A 39 11.04 -12.15 11.02
CA SER A 39 9.76 -12.89 11.17
C SER A 39 8.66 -12.07 11.82
N GLY A 40 9.02 -11.14 12.71
CA GLY A 40 8.07 -10.18 13.29
C GLY A 40 7.70 -9.04 12.34
N ALA A 41 8.54 -8.75 11.35
CA ALA A 41 8.31 -7.66 10.38
C ALA A 41 7.48 -8.12 9.17
N THR A 42 7.34 -9.42 8.94
CA THR A 42 6.56 -9.97 7.83
C THR A 42 5.11 -10.20 8.24
N GLY A 43 4.29 -9.19 8.13
CA GLY A 43 2.86 -9.37 7.90
C GLY A 43 1.88 -8.87 8.94
N THR A 44 2.27 -8.51 10.16
CA THR A 44 1.31 -8.02 11.15
C THR A 44 1.51 -6.56 11.56
N GLU A 45 2.66 -5.97 11.30
CA GLU A 45 2.95 -4.60 11.75
C GLU A 45 2.95 -3.53 10.64
N LEU A 46 2.91 -3.92 9.37
CA LEU A 46 2.71 -2.99 8.26
C LEU A 46 1.21 -2.72 8.00
N ARG A 47 0.41 -2.64 9.06
CA ARG A 47 -0.95 -2.14 8.92
C ARG A 47 -0.88 -0.65 8.67
N LEU A 48 -1.16 -0.27 7.45
CA LEU A 48 -1.23 1.12 7.05
C LEU A 48 -2.27 1.85 7.89
N HIS A 49 -1.84 2.87 8.61
CA HIS A 49 -2.72 3.68 9.45
C HIS A 49 -3.31 4.83 8.63
N ILE A 50 -4.57 4.69 8.27
CA ILE A 50 -5.28 5.66 7.44
C ILE A 50 -6.24 6.48 8.30
N GLY A 51 -6.11 7.80 8.25
CA GLY A 51 -7.10 8.73 8.78
C GLY A 51 -8.21 8.92 7.75
N LEU A 52 -9.41 8.43 8.05
CA LEU A 52 -10.57 8.52 7.15
C LEU A 52 -11.52 9.61 7.59
N ARG A 53 -11.79 10.55 6.68
CA ARG A 53 -12.83 11.58 6.85
C ARG A 53 -13.85 11.47 5.72
N ASP A 54 -15.09 11.24 6.06
CA ASP A 54 -16.22 11.30 5.13
C ASP A 54 -16.89 12.67 5.27
N LEU A 55 -16.86 13.45 4.20
CA LEU A 55 -17.55 14.73 4.04
C LEU A 55 -18.69 14.60 3.03
N SER A 56 -18.92 13.39 2.48
CA SER A 56 -20.00 13.14 1.54
C SER A 56 -21.28 12.78 2.29
N ASP A 57 -22.39 13.31 1.84
CA ASP A 57 -23.72 12.88 2.30
C ASP A 57 -24.23 11.65 1.49
N ALA A 58 -23.39 11.11 0.61
CA ALA A 58 -23.76 10.05 -0.32
C ALA A 58 -23.68 8.65 0.34
N ASP A 59 -24.64 7.79 0.00
CA ASP A 59 -24.64 6.38 0.46
C ASP A 59 -23.40 5.61 0.00
N ALA A 60 -22.91 5.90 -1.19
CA ALA A 60 -21.70 5.26 -1.73
C ALA A 60 -20.45 5.62 -0.91
N GLY A 61 -20.33 6.86 -0.43
CA GLY A 61 -19.25 7.29 0.47
C GLY A 61 -19.29 6.55 1.79
N ARG A 62 -20.47 6.42 2.39
CA ARG A 62 -20.65 5.65 3.64
C ARG A 62 -20.32 4.17 3.46
N ARG A 63 -20.75 3.54 2.34
CA ARG A 63 -20.42 2.14 2.02
C ARG A 63 -18.91 1.96 1.86
N LEU A 64 -18.24 2.88 1.18
CA LEU A 64 -16.78 2.86 1.04
C LEU A 64 -16.09 2.98 2.39
N ALA A 65 -16.51 3.92 3.22
CA ALA A 65 -15.97 4.10 4.57
C ALA A 65 -16.12 2.84 5.44
N GLN A 66 -17.27 2.18 5.38
CA GLN A 66 -17.53 0.93 6.09
C GLN A 66 -16.69 -0.23 5.54
N ALA A 67 -16.59 -0.35 4.22
CA ALA A 67 -15.79 -1.39 3.57
C ALA A 67 -14.31 -1.27 3.93
N LEU A 68 -13.76 -0.05 3.92
CA LEU A 68 -12.38 0.21 4.34
C LEU A 68 -12.16 -0.12 5.83
N GLN A 69 -13.10 0.24 6.70
CA GLN A 69 -13.01 -0.05 8.13
C GLN A 69 -13.11 -1.56 8.44
N ALA A 70 -13.81 -2.32 7.62
CA ALA A 70 -13.95 -3.77 7.77
C ALA A 70 -12.71 -4.54 7.26
N ASP A 71 -11.83 -3.93 6.48
CA ASP A 71 -10.67 -4.60 5.92
C ASP A 71 -9.58 -4.82 6.99
N PRO A 72 -9.19 -6.09 7.26
CA PRO A 72 -8.23 -6.40 8.30
C PRO A 72 -6.79 -5.97 7.99
N SER A 73 -6.48 -5.66 6.72
CA SER A 73 -5.17 -5.20 6.29
C SER A 73 -4.93 -3.72 6.54
N LEU A 74 -6.00 -2.97 6.86
CA LEU A 74 -5.96 -1.55 7.11
C LEU A 74 -6.23 -1.25 8.60
N ARG A 75 -5.59 -0.23 9.12
CA ARG A 75 -5.93 0.36 10.41
C ARG A 75 -6.58 1.71 10.16
N ILE A 76 -7.91 1.74 10.14
CA ILE A 76 -8.67 2.96 9.88
C ILE A 76 -8.99 3.68 11.17
N THR A 77 -8.63 4.96 11.23
CA THR A 77 -9.11 5.88 12.27
C THR A 77 -10.14 6.82 11.65
N ALA A 78 -11.40 6.64 12.02
CA ALA A 78 -12.47 7.53 11.59
C ALA A 78 -12.33 8.89 12.27
N ILE A 79 -12.27 9.96 11.47
CA ILE A 79 -12.16 11.32 11.93
C ILE A 79 -13.55 11.93 11.89
N SER A 80 -14.16 12.12 13.07
CA SER A 80 -15.56 12.61 13.18
C SER A 80 -15.65 14.13 13.15
N GLN A 81 -14.58 14.86 13.49
CA GLN A 81 -14.59 16.32 13.60
C GLN A 81 -13.50 16.95 12.72
N GLY A 82 -13.74 18.18 12.29
CA GLY A 82 -12.80 18.91 11.44
C GLY A 82 -12.98 18.63 9.94
N GLY A 83 -12.38 19.48 9.13
CA GLY A 83 -12.34 19.38 7.67
C GLY A 83 -11.04 18.69 7.21
N GLU A 84 -10.71 18.94 5.95
CA GLU A 84 -9.48 18.43 5.31
C GLU A 84 -8.21 18.90 6.01
N GLU A 85 -8.19 20.16 6.48
CA GLU A 85 -7.06 20.73 7.21
C GLU A 85 -6.72 19.94 8.48
N HIS A 86 -7.73 19.39 9.14
CA HIS A 86 -7.51 18.55 10.32
C HIS A 86 -6.87 17.21 9.97
N VAL A 87 -7.28 16.61 8.84
CA VAL A 87 -6.67 15.38 8.33
C VAL A 87 -5.22 15.63 7.93
N GLU A 88 -4.95 16.75 7.25
CA GLU A 88 -3.58 17.15 6.88
C GLU A 88 -2.69 17.32 8.11
N GLU A 89 -3.20 17.95 9.16
CA GLU A 89 -2.46 18.11 10.41
C GLU A 89 -2.13 16.77 11.07
N LEU A 90 -3.04 15.79 11.03
CA LEU A 90 -2.78 14.43 11.56
C LEU A 90 -1.69 13.72 10.77
N VAL A 91 -1.68 13.85 9.45
CA VAL A 91 -0.63 13.31 8.57
C VAL A 91 0.70 13.99 8.88
N ARG A 92 0.72 15.33 8.94
CA ARG A 92 1.92 16.12 9.23
C ARG A 92 2.52 15.78 10.59
N ARG A 93 1.70 15.49 11.59
CA ARG A 93 2.14 15.03 12.92
C ARG A 93 2.49 13.55 12.97
N SER A 94 2.43 12.84 11.84
CA SER A 94 2.68 11.39 11.77
C SER A 94 1.78 10.55 12.69
N LEU A 95 0.60 11.05 13.03
CA LEU A 95 -0.41 10.33 13.81
C LEU A 95 -1.16 9.30 12.93
N VAL A 96 -1.20 9.55 11.62
CA VAL A 96 -1.64 8.64 10.58
C VAL A 96 -0.62 8.66 9.44
N ASP A 97 -0.49 7.56 8.70
CA ASP A 97 0.46 7.47 7.59
C ASP A 97 -0.08 8.16 6.34
N VAL A 98 -1.39 8.07 6.14
CA VAL A 98 -2.11 8.64 5.00
C VAL A 98 -3.47 9.13 5.46
N GLY A 99 -3.91 10.28 4.93
CA GLY A 99 -5.26 10.80 5.09
C GLY A 99 -6.11 10.50 3.87
N LEU A 100 -7.32 9.98 4.06
CA LEU A 100 -8.32 9.80 3.01
C LEU A 100 -9.54 10.64 3.33
N VAL A 101 -9.87 11.57 2.44
CA VAL A 101 -11.06 12.40 2.55
C VAL A 101 -12.01 12.06 1.41
N ILE A 102 -13.24 11.69 1.75
CA ILE A 102 -14.33 11.46 0.80
C ILE A 102 -15.10 12.77 0.71
N ARG A 103 -14.99 13.47 -0.45
CA ARG A 103 -15.62 14.78 -0.69
C ARG A 103 -16.99 14.67 -1.35
N GLY A 104 -17.22 13.59 -2.08
CA GLY A 104 -18.43 13.39 -2.86
C GLY A 104 -18.74 11.93 -3.08
N SER A 105 -19.68 11.63 -3.98
CA SER A 105 -19.91 10.25 -4.37
C SER A 105 -18.70 9.71 -5.11
N PRO A 106 -18.09 8.59 -4.66
CA PRO A 106 -16.95 7.99 -5.37
C PRO A 106 -17.30 7.48 -6.78
N GLU A 107 -18.60 7.42 -7.10
CA GLU A 107 -19.11 7.06 -8.43
C GLU A 107 -18.97 8.20 -9.43
N PHE A 108 -19.08 9.45 -8.98
CA PHE A 108 -19.12 10.64 -9.82
C PHE A 108 -18.15 11.69 -9.30
N GLN A 109 -17.71 12.58 -10.20
CA GLN A 109 -16.97 13.76 -9.77
C GLN A 109 -17.88 14.65 -8.91
N ALA A 110 -17.28 15.34 -7.94
CA ALA A 110 -17.97 16.40 -7.23
C ALA A 110 -18.46 17.47 -8.23
N SER A 111 -19.58 18.11 -7.88
CA SER A 111 -20.25 19.09 -8.75
C SER A 111 -19.35 20.28 -9.14
N ASP A 112 -18.29 20.53 -8.40
CA ASP A 112 -17.28 21.57 -8.60
C ASP A 112 -16.08 21.13 -9.43
N GLY A 113 -16.09 19.90 -9.96
CA GLY A 113 -14.98 19.33 -10.73
C GLY A 113 -13.82 18.83 -9.87
N SER A 114 -13.91 18.87 -8.53
CA SER A 114 -12.91 18.32 -7.63
C SER A 114 -12.95 16.78 -7.64
N ALA A 115 -11.81 16.15 -7.29
CA ALA A 115 -11.77 14.70 -7.16
C ALA A 115 -12.65 14.25 -5.98
N PRO A 116 -13.50 13.22 -6.15
CA PRO A 116 -14.39 12.74 -5.08
C PRO A 116 -13.63 12.13 -3.90
N LEU A 117 -12.42 11.68 -4.14
CA LEU A 117 -11.51 11.14 -3.13
C LEU A 117 -10.23 11.97 -3.13
N LEU A 118 -9.88 12.51 -1.98
CA LEU A 118 -8.62 13.20 -1.76
C LEU A 118 -7.73 12.36 -0.86
N LEU A 119 -6.54 12.04 -1.37
CA LEU A 119 -5.51 11.37 -0.59
C LEU A 119 -4.47 12.40 -0.15
N ILE A 120 -4.29 12.53 1.16
CA ILE A 120 -3.33 13.42 1.80
C ILE A 120 -2.16 12.59 2.30
N GLN A 121 -0.95 12.94 1.86
CA GLN A 121 0.25 12.17 2.15
C GLN A 121 1.39 13.06 2.63
N ASP A 122 2.32 12.47 3.38
CA ASP A 122 3.62 13.05 3.64
C ASP A 122 4.57 12.67 2.48
N PRO A 123 5.19 13.64 1.78
CA PRO A 123 6.14 13.37 0.70
C PRO A 123 7.30 12.46 1.09
N SER A 124 7.64 12.40 2.39
CA SER A 124 8.69 11.52 2.91
C SER A 124 8.29 10.03 2.95
N ARG A 125 7.01 9.70 2.71
CA ARG A 125 6.42 8.36 2.87
C ARG A 125 5.75 7.83 1.60
N GLU A 126 6.42 7.95 0.48
CA GLU A 126 5.89 7.51 -0.84
C GLU A 126 5.43 6.05 -0.87
N LEU A 127 6.15 5.15 -0.16
CA LEU A 127 5.78 3.74 -0.08
C LEU A 127 4.43 3.52 0.62
N ALA A 128 4.16 4.25 1.70
CA ALA A 128 2.89 4.16 2.41
C ALA A 128 1.72 4.58 1.51
N THR A 129 1.93 5.63 0.73
CA THR A 129 0.93 6.14 -0.22
C THR A 129 0.63 5.14 -1.33
N SER A 130 1.66 4.57 -1.95
CA SER A 130 1.49 3.59 -3.02
C SER A 130 0.74 2.35 -2.53
N LEU A 131 1.06 1.88 -1.31
CA LEU A 131 0.34 0.79 -0.67
C LEU A 131 -1.11 1.17 -0.35
N ALA A 132 -1.36 2.39 0.15
CA ALA A 132 -2.71 2.88 0.43
C ALA A 132 -3.58 2.89 -0.82
N ILE A 133 -3.08 3.44 -1.92
CA ILE A 133 -3.78 3.48 -3.20
C ILE A 133 -4.15 2.06 -3.65
N GLY A 134 -3.18 1.13 -3.62
CA GLY A 134 -3.41 -0.26 -4.00
C GLY A 134 -4.47 -0.95 -3.14
N GLN A 135 -4.43 -0.75 -1.82
CA GLN A 135 -5.42 -1.33 -0.91
C GLN A 135 -6.81 -0.71 -1.09
N ILE A 136 -6.91 0.61 -1.23
CA ILE A 136 -8.18 1.29 -1.48
C ILE A 136 -8.79 0.81 -2.81
N GLN A 137 -7.98 0.69 -3.87
CA GLN A 137 -8.44 0.17 -5.16
C GLN A 137 -8.91 -1.27 -5.05
N ARG A 138 -8.20 -2.11 -4.29
CA ARG A 138 -8.61 -3.49 -4.04
C ARG A 138 -9.97 -3.55 -3.36
N VAL A 139 -10.16 -2.79 -2.27
CA VAL A 139 -11.43 -2.74 -1.54
C VAL A 139 -12.57 -2.24 -2.42
N LEU A 140 -12.33 -1.21 -3.24
CA LEU A 140 -13.30 -0.72 -4.21
C LEU A 140 -13.73 -1.81 -5.21
N ASN A 141 -12.77 -2.53 -5.78
CA ASN A 141 -13.06 -3.55 -6.79
C ASN A 141 -13.72 -4.79 -6.22
N GLU A 142 -13.35 -5.21 -5.01
CA GLU A 142 -13.85 -6.44 -4.38
C GLU A 142 -15.20 -6.23 -3.67
N GLN A 143 -15.36 -5.10 -2.99
CA GLN A 143 -16.51 -4.88 -2.12
C GLN A 143 -17.56 -3.91 -2.71
N LEU A 144 -17.16 -3.09 -3.67
CA LEU A 144 -18.01 -2.08 -4.30
C LEU A 144 -17.88 -2.11 -5.84
N PRO A 145 -18.14 -3.26 -6.49
CA PRO A 145 -17.98 -3.39 -7.93
C PRO A 145 -18.93 -2.46 -8.72
N ASP A 146 -20.08 -2.14 -8.18
CA ASP A 146 -21.05 -1.18 -8.71
C ASP A 146 -20.44 0.24 -8.80
N VAL A 147 -19.75 0.67 -7.75
CA VAL A 147 -19.05 1.97 -7.69
C VAL A 147 -17.86 1.99 -8.66
N ALA A 148 -17.09 0.91 -8.72
CA ALA A 148 -15.95 0.79 -9.63
C ALA A 148 -16.39 0.85 -11.10
N LEU A 149 -17.47 0.15 -11.47
CA LEU A 149 -18.05 0.17 -12.82
C LEU A 149 -18.60 1.55 -13.18
N ALA A 150 -19.36 2.18 -12.28
CA ALA A 150 -19.92 3.52 -12.52
C ALA A 150 -18.81 4.54 -12.79
N ARG A 151 -17.69 4.44 -12.09
CA ARG A 151 -16.52 5.28 -12.33
C ARG A 151 -15.90 5.08 -13.72
N ILE A 152 -15.73 3.82 -14.13
CA ILE A 152 -15.21 3.48 -15.46
C ILE A 152 -16.11 4.05 -16.56
N ILE A 153 -17.44 3.89 -16.41
CA ILE A 153 -18.42 4.43 -17.36
C ILE A 153 -18.31 5.97 -17.43
N ALA A 154 -18.25 6.63 -16.29
CA ALA A 154 -18.11 8.09 -16.23
C ALA A 154 -16.79 8.59 -16.87
N ASP A 155 -15.70 7.84 -16.73
CA ASP A 155 -14.41 8.16 -17.34
C ASP A 155 -14.44 7.96 -18.86
N VAL A 156 -15.09 6.90 -19.36
CA VAL A 156 -15.30 6.63 -20.78
C VAL A 156 -16.17 7.69 -21.43
N GLU A 157 -17.28 8.07 -20.79
CA GLU A 157 -18.15 9.15 -21.29
C GLU A 157 -17.42 10.49 -21.37
N ARG A 158 -16.53 10.75 -20.41
CA ARG A 158 -15.72 11.98 -20.40
C ARG A 158 -14.68 11.96 -21.52
N ALA A 159 -13.99 10.83 -21.71
CA ALA A 159 -13.06 10.64 -22.81
C ALA A 159 -13.75 10.73 -24.18
N GLY A 160 -15.00 10.26 -24.28
CA GLY A 160 -15.81 10.38 -25.51
C GLY A 160 -16.33 11.80 -25.78
N ARG A 161 -16.29 12.71 -24.81
CA ARG A 161 -16.65 14.14 -24.95
C ARG A 161 -15.47 15.03 -25.35
N ILE A 162 -14.25 14.48 -25.44
CA ILE A 162 -13.12 15.19 -26.02
C ILE A 162 -13.46 15.40 -27.51
N GLY A 163 -13.80 16.63 -27.83
CA GLY A 163 -14.34 17.00 -29.13
C GLY A 163 -13.34 16.83 -30.27
N PRO A 164 -13.81 16.88 -31.53
CA PRO A 164 -12.97 16.68 -32.72
C PRO A 164 -11.86 17.72 -32.88
N GLU A 165 -11.91 18.85 -32.17
CA GLU A 165 -10.90 19.91 -32.28
C GLU A 165 -9.55 19.55 -31.62
N GLU A 166 -9.51 18.61 -30.71
CA GLU A 166 -8.28 18.21 -30.00
C GLU A 166 -7.51 17.11 -30.75
N LYS A 167 -8.11 16.54 -31.80
CA LYS A 167 -7.44 15.54 -32.67
C LYS A 167 -6.47 16.18 -33.67
N ASP A 168 -6.63 17.45 -33.99
CA ASP A 168 -5.76 18.19 -34.92
C ASP A 168 -4.37 18.52 -34.30
N PHE A 169 -4.16 18.31 -33.02
CA PHE A 169 -2.86 18.53 -32.35
C PHE A 169 -1.96 17.29 -32.33
N LEU A 170 -2.42 16.13 -32.82
CA LEU A 170 -1.70 14.86 -32.78
C LEU A 170 -1.32 14.32 -34.19
N GLU A 171 -1.60 15.05 -35.27
CA GLU A 171 -1.02 14.86 -36.61
C GLU A 171 0.10 15.88 -36.88
#